data_0a22092d67e012f584bb3452425064d0
#
_entry.id   0a22092d67e012f584bb3452425064d0
#
_cell.length_a   1.000
_cell.length_b   1.000
_cell.length_c   1.000
_cell.angle_alpha   90.00
_cell.angle_beta   90.00
_cell.angle_gamma   90.00
#
_symmetry.space_group_name_H-M   'P 1'
#
loop_
_entity.id
_entity.type
_entity.pdbx_description
1 polymer ?
#
loop_
_entity_poly.entity_id
_entity_poly.type
_entity_poly.pdbx_seq_one_letter_code
_entity_poly.pdbx_strand_id
1 'polypeptide(L)'
;MRVDNLRNIAIIAHVDHGKTTMVDKLLRATDAFRANQQVEDRVLDSNDQERERGITILAKNISIEYKDVKINIIDTPGHADFGGEVERVLRMADGALLLVDAFEGPMPQTRFVLRHAIDTGLKIMIVINKIDRPGANPEKAYNDCLDLMADLGATDDQLEFAMEHVVYASAMNGFARLDPNDGNMDMYPLLDMIIDDMPAPEVDENAPLAMQCVTIDHSNFVGRIGIGRVYSGTIHQGDQILVVKNDGSSATATVKQLFTFDYLGRTECQEVGAGDIAAVVGIDRTDIGDVYTDPENPVELEPIEIDPPTMSIVFEASTSPLVGRDGDIVGARQLKERLFNEAENNVTMKIEELEDKSGVEVSGRGILHLSVLMESMRREGFEFQVGRPRVLFKKDENGNKMEPVEQAVVECPDEYSGKVVEVFGTSGGIMTSMDTSGIVTHLEFKIPTRGIMGLKNRIMNVTHGEGVFYHTFLEYGPYAGEIGNRQNGAMISMTTEKAVAYALGTLQERGQLFVEPGTECYEGMIVGERSKAGDMVVNIARTKNLGNQRSSTSDISVQLVPPRTFSLEEALEYIADDELVEITPKNIRLRKRLLNATDRKKAAVRAGQVNK
;
A
#
# COMPACT_ATOMS: atom_id res chain seq x y z
N MET A 1 -12.92 35.07 1.02
CA MET A 1 -11.81 35.82 1.62
C MET A 1 -10.55 34.95 1.52
N ARG A 2 -9.39 35.52 1.22
CA ARG A 2 -8.14 34.76 1.15
C ARG A 2 -7.48 34.74 2.53
N VAL A 3 -7.08 33.55 3.02
CA VAL A 3 -6.42 33.38 4.33
C VAL A 3 -4.90 33.38 4.10
N ASP A 4 -4.28 34.56 4.03
CA ASP A 4 -2.89 34.74 3.60
C ASP A 4 -1.84 34.10 4.53
N ASN A 5 -2.20 33.87 5.81
CA ASN A 5 -1.34 33.25 6.82
C ASN A 5 -1.45 31.72 6.91
N LEU A 6 -2.03 31.08 5.89
CA LEU A 6 -2.24 29.63 5.87
C LEU A 6 -1.90 29.05 4.49
N ARG A 7 -1.25 27.88 4.48
CA ARG A 7 -1.01 27.06 3.27
C ARG A 7 -1.33 25.61 3.57
N ASN A 8 -2.08 24.96 2.69
CA ASN A 8 -2.34 23.52 2.74
C ASN A 8 -1.67 22.86 1.53
N ILE A 9 -0.61 22.10 1.75
CA ILE A 9 0.16 21.48 0.68
C ILE A 9 0.21 19.98 0.84
N ALA A 10 0.01 19.25 -0.25
CA ALA A 10 0.23 17.81 -0.32
C ALA A 10 1.64 17.53 -0.86
N ILE A 11 2.32 16.50 -0.34
CA ILE A 11 3.60 16.06 -0.89
C ILE A 11 3.41 14.78 -1.68
N ILE A 12 3.66 14.85 -2.98
CA ILE A 12 3.59 13.76 -3.95
C ILE A 12 5.02 13.32 -4.26
N ALA A 13 5.33 12.07 -4.03
CA ALA A 13 6.65 11.50 -4.33
C ALA A 13 6.56 10.00 -4.60
N HIS A 14 7.48 9.51 -5.42
CA HIS A 14 7.73 8.07 -5.49
C HIS A 14 8.42 7.57 -4.22
N VAL A 15 8.35 6.26 -3.99
CA VAL A 15 9.13 5.57 -2.95
C VAL A 15 10.62 5.90 -3.15
N ASP A 16 11.34 6.14 -2.07
CA ASP A 16 12.76 6.50 -2.06
C ASP A 16 13.16 7.84 -2.75
N HIS A 17 12.23 8.64 -3.29
CA HIS A 17 12.57 9.98 -3.82
C HIS A 17 12.92 11.00 -2.71
N GLY A 18 12.77 10.62 -1.44
CA GLY A 18 13.24 11.39 -0.29
C GLY A 18 12.18 12.24 0.38
N LYS A 19 10.89 11.88 0.26
CA LYS A 19 9.75 12.58 0.88
C LYS A 19 9.94 12.77 2.38
N THR A 20 10.10 11.69 3.14
CA THR A 20 10.30 11.71 4.59
C THR A 20 11.51 12.56 4.98
N THR A 21 12.63 12.42 4.25
CA THR A 21 13.85 13.21 4.50
C THR A 21 13.63 14.69 4.24
N MET A 22 12.87 15.04 3.19
CA MET A 22 12.53 16.43 2.87
C MET A 22 11.72 17.07 4.00
N VAL A 23 10.66 16.40 4.45
CA VAL A 23 9.83 16.91 5.55
C VAL A 23 10.60 17.03 6.85
N ASP A 24 11.46 16.06 7.18
CA ASP A 24 12.35 16.17 8.36
C ASP A 24 13.25 17.39 8.29
N LYS A 25 13.75 17.75 7.10
CA LYS A 25 14.58 18.95 6.94
C LYS A 25 13.78 20.25 7.02
N LEU A 26 12.57 20.27 6.49
CA LEU A 26 11.66 21.42 6.65
C LEU A 26 11.32 21.64 8.12
N LEU A 27 10.98 20.57 8.87
CA LEU A 27 10.72 20.63 10.30
C LEU A 27 11.94 21.16 11.09
N ARG A 28 13.15 20.77 10.71
CA ARG A 28 14.39 21.25 11.36
C ARG A 28 14.71 22.71 11.01
N ALA A 29 14.39 23.15 9.79
CA ALA A 29 14.63 24.51 9.34
C ALA A 29 13.71 25.54 10.02
N THR A 30 12.54 25.11 10.50
CA THR A 30 11.55 25.98 11.16
C THR A 30 11.62 25.92 12.69
N ASP A 31 12.77 25.47 13.27
CA ASP A 31 13.00 25.36 14.73
C ASP A 31 11.92 24.53 15.47
N ALA A 32 11.23 23.62 14.74
CA ALA A 32 10.21 22.72 15.26
C ALA A 32 10.69 21.84 16.43
N PHE A 33 12.00 21.66 16.55
CA PHE A 33 12.62 20.87 17.60
C PHE A 33 13.42 21.76 18.56
N ARG A 34 13.21 21.59 19.86
CA ARG A 34 14.04 22.23 20.88
C ARG A 34 15.50 21.81 20.70
N ALA A 35 16.44 22.74 20.85
CA ALA A 35 17.89 22.58 20.61
C ALA A 35 18.57 21.35 21.27
N ASN A 36 17.91 20.69 22.23
CA ASN A 36 18.41 19.52 22.97
C ASN A 36 17.58 18.24 22.75
N GLN A 37 16.62 18.23 21.82
CA GLN A 37 15.80 17.06 21.54
C GLN A 37 16.54 16.20 20.52
N GLN A 38 17.03 15.03 20.93
CA GLN A 38 17.51 14.00 20.00
C GLN A 38 16.28 13.43 19.30
N VAL A 39 16.07 13.85 18.06
CA VAL A 39 15.02 13.31 17.20
C VAL A 39 15.66 12.26 16.30
N GLU A 40 15.11 11.07 16.31
CA GLU A 40 15.49 10.02 15.38
C GLU A 40 15.25 10.51 13.93
N ASP A 41 16.11 10.11 13.01
CA ASP A 41 15.88 10.37 11.58
C ASP A 41 14.63 9.61 11.11
N ARG A 42 13.87 10.20 10.17
CA ARG A 42 12.58 9.68 9.68
C ARG A 42 11.44 9.73 10.69
N VAL A 43 11.23 10.89 11.27
CA VAL A 43 10.19 11.14 12.28
C VAL A 43 8.78 10.84 11.74
N LEU A 44 8.56 10.97 10.44
CA LEU A 44 7.28 10.68 9.79
C LEU A 44 6.94 9.19 9.73
N ASP A 45 7.94 8.34 9.53
CA ASP A 45 7.72 6.90 9.45
C ASP A 45 7.56 6.33 10.86
N SER A 46 6.46 6.67 11.54
CA SER A 46 6.18 6.24 12.91
C SER A 46 5.87 4.74 13.02
N ASN A 47 5.50 4.10 11.91
CA ASN A 47 5.22 2.67 11.84
C ASN A 47 6.48 1.92 11.37
N ASP A 48 6.88 0.87 12.11
CA ASP A 48 8.02 0.04 11.74
C ASP A 48 7.88 -0.57 10.33
N GLN A 49 6.66 -0.87 9.89
CA GLN A 49 6.40 -1.37 8.54
C GLN A 49 6.66 -0.32 7.45
N GLU A 50 6.36 0.96 7.72
CA GLU A 50 6.70 2.06 6.80
C GLU A 50 8.22 2.20 6.66
N ARG A 51 8.95 2.15 7.80
CA ARG A 51 10.42 2.23 7.81
C ARG A 51 11.10 1.09 7.08
N GLU A 52 10.62 -0.15 7.29
CA GLU A 52 11.20 -1.35 6.67
C GLU A 52 10.91 -1.44 5.17
N ARG A 53 9.71 -1.03 4.76
CA ARG A 53 9.26 -1.09 3.36
C ARG A 53 9.64 0.15 2.56
N GLY A 54 10.00 1.24 3.24
CA GLY A 54 10.29 2.55 2.62
C GLY A 54 9.06 3.22 2.00
N ILE A 55 7.83 2.83 2.39
CA ILE A 55 6.58 3.37 1.85
C ILE A 55 5.75 4.03 2.93
N THR A 56 5.07 5.13 2.62
CA THR A 56 4.00 5.69 3.46
C THR A 56 2.75 4.84 3.29
N ILE A 57 2.22 4.31 4.40
CA ILE A 57 1.02 3.48 4.43
C ILE A 57 -0.19 4.34 4.80
N LEU A 58 -0.05 5.19 5.82
CA LEU A 58 -1.11 6.06 6.30
C LEU A 58 -0.77 7.53 6.03
N ALA A 59 -1.74 8.27 5.51
CA ALA A 59 -1.62 9.71 5.37
C ALA A 59 -1.45 10.39 6.74
N LYS A 60 -0.56 11.36 6.83
CA LYS A 60 -0.31 12.14 8.05
C LYS A 60 -0.42 13.61 7.77
N ASN A 61 -0.99 14.32 8.72
CA ASN A 61 -1.05 15.77 8.70
C ASN A 61 0.00 16.33 9.66
N ILE A 62 0.79 17.25 9.16
CA ILE A 62 1.85 17.94 9.89
C ILE A 62 1.63 19.42 9.71
N SER A 63 2.03 20.22 10.67
CA SER A 63 2.00 21.67 10.54
C SER A 63 3.32 22.27 10.97
N ILE A 64 3.81 23.24 10.21
CA ILE A 64 4.98 24.05 10.54
C ILE A 64 4.60 25.52 10.48
N GLU A 65 5.27 26.34 11.27
CA GLU A 65 5.12 27.80 11.24
C GLU A 65 6.40 28.41 10.68
N TYR A 66 6.26 29.25 9.65
CA TYR A 66 7.38 29.95 9.04
C TYR A 66 6.96 31.37 8.64
N LYS A 67 7.68 32.39 9.16
CA LYS A 67 7.39 33.82 8.93
C LYS A 67 5.91 34.20 9.20
N ASP A 68 5.37 33.74 10.31
CA ASP A 68 3.96 33.95 10.72
C ASP A 68 2.92 33.30 9.78
N VAL A 69 3.34 32.40 8.88
CA VAL A 69 2.46 31.59 8.03
C VAL A 69 2.45 30.15 8.53
N LYS A 70 1.28 29.62 8.80
CA LYS A 70 1.06 28.22 9.10
C LYS A 70 1.03 27.41 7.79
N ILE A 71 1.87 26.39 7.69
CA ILE A 71 1.95 25.49 6.54
C ILE A 71 1.53 24.09 7.00
N ASN A 72 0.34 23.68 6.61
CA ASN A 72 -0.11 22.30 6.77
C ASN A 72 0.47 21.45 5.64
N ILE A 73 1.18 20.40 6.01
CA ILE A 73 1.79 19.44 5.09
C ILE A 73 1.02 18.13 5.21
N ILE A 74 0.43 17.70 4.11
CA ILE A 74 -0.34 16.47 4.01
C ILE A 74 0.56 15.43 3.35
N ASP A 75 1.00 14.44 4.14
CA ASP A 75 1.82 13.34 3.64
C ASP A 75 0.92 12.31 2.94
N THR A 76 1.13 12.11 1.64
CA THR A 76 0.30 11.20 0.84
C THR A 76 0.95 9.83 0.67
N PRO A 77 0.19 8.72 0.80
CA PRO A 77 0.68 7.41 0.41
C PRO A 77 1.10 7.38 -1.07
N GLY A 78 2.22 6.73 -1.37
CA GLY A 78 2.72 6.63 -2.75
C GLY A 78 2.24 5.41 -3.52
N HIS A 79 1.64 4.42 -2.87
CA HIS A 79 1.27 3.14 -3.49
C HIS A 79 -0.20 3.11 -3.93
N ALA A 80 -0.46 2.52 -5.09
CA ALA A 80 -1.79 2.47 -5.71
C ALA A 80 -2.86 1.75 -4.85
N ASP A 81 -2.47 0.75 -4.03
CA ASP A 81 -3.38 0.06 -3.10
C ASP A 81 -4.02 1.01 -2.06
N PHE A 82 -3.42 2.18 -1.86
CA PHE A 82 -3.92 3.24 -0.97
C PHE A 82 -4.54 4.42 -1.76
N GLY A 83 -4.87 4.22 -3.04
CA GLY A 83 -5.33 5.27 -3.95
C GLY A 83 -6.51 6.09 -3.44
N GLY A 84 -7.48 5.46 -2.82
CA GLY A 84 -8.60 6.21 -2.25
C GLY A 84 -8.28 7.02 -0.99
N GLU A 85 -7.15 6.75 -0.32
CA GLU A 85 -6.65 7.66 0.70
C GLU A 85 -6.02 8.89 0.06
N VAL A 86 -5.26 8.68 -1.01
CA VAL A 86 -4.64 9.76 -1.79
C VAL A 86 -5.69 10.74 -2.29
N GLU A 87 -6.72 10.26 -2.98
CA GLU A 87 -7.79 11.11 -3.52
C GLU A 87 -8.45 11.95 -2.42
N ARG A 88 -8.76 11.33 -1.29
CA ARG A 88 -9.41 12.01 -0.17
C ARG A 88 -8.53 13.10 0.45
N VAL A 89 -7.27 12.76 0.76
CA VAL A 89 -6.38 13.71 1.44
C VAL A 89 -5.97 14.86 0.54
N LEU A 90 -5.91 14.67 -0.79
CA LEU A 90 -5.66 15.74 -1.74
C LEU A 90 -6.77 16.82 -1.73
N ARG A 91 -8.01 16.47 -1.39
CA ARG A 91 -9.11 17.46 -1.23
C ARG A 91 -8.88 18.46 -0.08
N MET A 92 -8.00 18.15 0.87
CA MET A 92 -7.64 19.09 1.93
C MET A 92 -6.57 20.10 1.51
N ALA A 93 -5.87 19.85 0.40
CA ALA A 93 -4.77 20.68 -0.08
C ALA A 93 -5.26 21.80 -1.02
N ASP A 94 -4.50 22.89 -1.08
CA ASP A 94 -4.64 23.98 -2.06
C ASP A 94 -3.57 23.90 -3.15
N GLY A 95 -2.47 23.18 -2.88
CA GLY A 95 -1.40 22.93 -3.83
C GLY A 95 -0.63 21.66 -3.50
N ALA A 96 0.25 21.22 -4.40
CA ALA A 96 1.05 20.03 -4.23
C ALA A 96 2.52 20.26 -4.54
N LEU A 97 3.41 19.64 -3.77
CA LEU A 97 4.84 19.52 -4.07
C LEU A 97 5.09 18.17 -4.76
N LEU A 98 5.49 18.22 -6.02
CA LEU A 98 5.92 17.06 -6.78
C LEU A 98 7.42 16.83 -6.58
N LEU A 99 7.77 15.88 -5.71
CA LEU A 99 9.17 15.57 -5.37
C LEU A 99 9.69 14.44 -6.26
N VAL A 100 10.75 14.74 -7.04
CA VAL A 100 11.32 13.80 -8.02
C VAL A 100 12.83 13.69 -7.84
N ASP A 101 13.37 12.47 -7.93
CA ASP A 101 14.82 12.21 -7.94
C ASP A 101 15.44 12.68 -9.26
N ALA A 102 16.49 13.50 -9.18
CA ALA A 102 17.19 14.06 -10.33
C ALA A 102 17.88 13.01 -11.24
N PHE A 103 18.08 11.79 -10.75
CA PHE A 103 18.68 10.69 -11.51
C PHE A 103 17.60 9.78 -12.15
N GLU A 104 16.54 9.47 -11.40
CA GLU A 104 15.52 8.51 -11.84
C GLU A 104 14.40 9.18 -12.65
N GLY A 105 14.13 10.47 -12.40
CA GLY A 105 13.00 11.17 -13.01
C GLY A 105 11.64 10.78 -12.37
N PRO A 106 10.52 11.21 -12.96
CA PRO A 106 9.19 10.85 -12.48
C PRO A 106 8.91 9.37 -12.72
N MET A 107 8.71 8.63 -11.64
CA MET A 107 8.47 7.20 -11.66
C MET A 107 6.96 6.87 -11.78
N PRO A 108 6.62 5.65 -12.21
CA PRO A 108 5.25 5.27 -12.51
C PRO A 108 4.21 5.47 -11.39
N GLN A 109 4.56 5.23 -10.14
CA GLN A 109 3.64 5.47 -9.01
C GLN A 109 3.32 6.96 -8.84
N THR A 110 4.26 7.84 -9.18
CA THR A 110 4.06 9.29 -9.21
C THR A 110 2.93 9.66 -10.17
N ARG A 111 2.84 8.98 -11.33
CA ARG A 111 1.81 9.19 -12.35
C ARG A 111 0.39 9.09 -11.78
N PHE A 112 0.15 8.09 -10.92
CA PHE A 112 -1.16 7.87 -10.31
C PHE A 112 -1.56 9.04 -9.38
N VAL A 113 -0.69 9.38 -8.42
CA VAL A 113 -0.98 10.46 -7.45
C VAL A 113 -1.05 11.82 -8.14
N LEU A 114 -0.17 12.05 -9.12
CA LEU A 114 -0.11 13.27 -9.91
C LEU A 114 -1.38 13.48 -10.74
N ARG A 115 -1.94 12.41 -11.33
CA ARG A 115 -3.22 12.47 -12.05
C ARG A 115 -4.32 12.98 -11.13
N HIS A 116 -4.48 12.41 -9.93
CA HIS A 116 -5.48 12.87 -8.97
C HIS A 116 -5.27 14.33 -8.54
N ALA A 117 -4.02 14.76 -8.38
CA ALA A 117 -3.73 16.17 -8.08
C ALA A 117 -4.12 17.11 -9.23
N ILE A 118 -3.88 16.70 -10.48
CA ILE A 118 -4.29 17.44 -11.69
C ILE A 118 -5.82 17.49 -11.79
N ASP A 119 -6.50 16.36 -11.64
CA ASP A 119 -7.97 16.24 -11.73
C ASP A 119 -8.65 17.08 -10.62
N THR A 120 -8.04 17.18 -9.45
CA THR A 120 -8.52 18.02 -8.33
C THR A 120 -8.23 19.51 -8.54
N GLY A 121 -7.48 19.87 -9.58
CA GLY A 121 -7.17 21.26 -9.93
C GLY A 121 -6.06 21.90 -9.08
N LEU A 122 -5.25 21.11 -8.38
CA LEU A 122 -4.17 21.63 -7.53
C LEU A 122 -3.08 22.31 -8.37
N LYS A 123 -2.50 23.38 -7.83
CA LYS A 123 -1.25 23.96 -8.33
C LYS A 123 -0.08 23.08 -7.91
N ILE A 124 0.79 22.76 -8.87
CA ILE A 124 1.88 21.78 -8.66
C ILE A 124 3.22 22.49 -8.77
N MET A 125 3.96 22.52 -7.66
CA MET A 125 5.35 22.99 -7.60
C MET A 125 6.28 21.80 -7.75
N ILE A 126 7.28 21.87 -8.63
CA ILE A 126 8.23 20.79 -8.89
C ILE A 126 9.45 20.93 -7.98
N VAL A 127 9.80 19.85 -7.27
CA VAL A 127 11.02 19.79 -6.43
C VAL A 127 11.91 18.66 -6.94
N ILE A 128 12.99 19.03 -7.63
CA ILE A 128 13.99 18.08 -8.14
C ILE A 128 15.01 17.81 -7.03
N ASN A 129 14.88 16.64 -6.41
CA ASN A 129 15.70 16.24 -5.25
C ASN A 129 16.91 15.39 -5.65
N LYS A 130 17.85 15.24 -4.72
CA LYS A 130 19.08 14.47 -4.85
C LYS A 130 19.99 14.97 -6.00
N ILE A 131 20.02 16.27 -6.24
CA ILE A 131 20.90 16.88 -7.26
C ILE A 131 22.39 16.65 -6.99
N ASP A 132 22.75 16.27 -5.76
CA ASP A 132 24.09 15.91 -5.31
C ASP A 132 24.51 14.48 -5.71
N ARG A 133 23.58 13.65 -6.21
CA ARG A 133 23.86 12.26 -6.60
C ARG A 133 24.73 12.22 -7.88
N PRO A 134 25.78 11.37 -7.92
CA PRO A 134 26.56 11.17 -9.15
C PRO A 134 25.66 10.68 -10.30
N GLY A 135 25.73 11.39 -11.43
CA GLY A 135 24.91 11.10 -12.61
C GLY A 135 23.51 11.72 -12.59
N ALA A 136 23.17 12.53 -11.59
CA ALA A 136 21.95 13.33 -11.58
C ALA A 136 21.88 14.25 -12.81
N ASN A 137 20.70 14.34 -13.41
CA ASN A 137 20.41 15.26 -14.51
C ASN A 137 19.12 16.06 -14.19
N PRO A 138 19.25 17.16 -13.43
CA PRO A 138 18.09 17.93 -12.99
C PRO A 138 17.25 18.50 -14.14
N GLU A 139 17.90 18.92 -15.24
CA GLU A 139 17.22 19.49 -16.41
C GLU A 139 16.35 18.42 -17.12
N LYS A 140 16.89 17.21 -17.28
CA LYS A 140 16.12 16.10 -17.84
C LYS A 140 14.93 15.74 -16.94
N ALA A 141 15.15 15.57 -15.64
CA ALA A 141 14.09 15.20 -14.70
C ALA A 141 12.98 16.26 -14.66
N TYR A 142 13.33 17.54 -14.78
CA TYR A 142 12.36 18.63 -14.89
C TYR A 142 11.52 18.53 -16.17
N ASN A 143 12.14 18.33 -17.33
CA ASN A 143 11.43 18.20 -18.59
C ASN A 143 10.52 16.96 -18.58
N ASP A 144 11.02 15.83 -18.07
CA ASP A 144 10.23 14.59 -17.93
C ASP A 144 8.99 14.80 -17.02
N CYS A 145 9.08 15.68 -16.00
CA CYS A 145 7.92 16.05 -15.17
C CYS A 145 6.88 16.85 -15.94
N LEU A 146 7.29 17.84 -16.73
CA LEU A 146 6.37 18.65 -17.54
C LEU A 146 5.69 17.81 -18.61
N ASP A 147 6.46 16.94 -19.28
CA ASP A 147 5.93 16.02 -20.28
C ASP A 147 4.88 15.08 -19.64
N LEU A 148 5.19 14.55 -18.45
CA LEU A 148 4.24 13.71 -17.71
C LEU A 148 2.97 14.47 -17.31
N MET A 149 3.08 15.73 -16.86
CA MET A 149 1.92 16.55 -16.52
C MET A 149 1.04 16.82 -17.75
N ALA A 150 1.66 17.13 -18.90
CA ALA A 150 0.95 17.32 -20.15
C ALA A 150 0.23 16.03 -20.61
N ASP A 151 0.90 14.88 -20.54
CA ASP A 151 0.33 13.56 -20.84
C ASP A 151 -0.86 13.20 -19.95
N LEU A 152 -0.85 13.66 -18.71
CA LEU A 152 -1.93 13.45 -17.73
C LEU A 152 -3.08 14.44 -17.89
N GLY A 153 -2.98 15.38 -18.82
CA GLY A 153 -4.04 16.34 -19.13
C GLY A 153 -4.05 17.57 -18.21
N ALA A 154 -2.88 17.96 -17.66
CA ALA A 154 -2.76 19.21 -16.92
C ALA A 154 -3.20 20.41 -17.77
N THR A 155 -3.90 21.35 -17.15
CA THR A 155 -4.32 22.59 -17.80
C THR A 155 -3.13 23.50 -18.08
N ASP A 156 -3.28 24.41 -19.06
CA ASP A 156 -2.23 25.39 -19.38
C ASP A 156 -1.80 26.19 -18.13
N ASP A 157 -2.75 26.55 -17.28
CA ASP A 157 -2.51 27.28 -16.02
C ASP A 157 -1.73 26.42 -14.97
N GLN A 158 -1.94 25.11 -14.94
CA GLN A 158 -1.15 24.21 -14.07
C GLN A 158 0.26 24.01 -14.62
N LEU A 159 0.41 23.90 -15.94
CA LEU A 159 1.72 23.76 -16.60
C LEU A 159 2.53 25.05 -16.47
N GLU A 160 1.92 26.23 -16.70
CA GLU A 160 2.57 27.53 -16.53
C GLU A 160 3.06 27.71 -15.09
N PHE A 161 2.21 27.39 -14.12
CA PHE A 161 2.59 27.42 -12.71
C PHE A 161 3.79 26.49 -12.42
N ALA A 162 3.76 25.24 -12.90
CA ALA A 162 4.83 24.28 -12.69
C ALA A 162 6.15 24.68 -13.36
N MET A 163 6.08 25.36 -14.53
CA MET A 163 7.26 25.88 -15.22
C MET A 163 7.93 27.03 -14.48
N GLU A 164 7.16 27.89 -13.82
CA GLU A 164 7.68 29.04 -13.09
C GLU A 164 8.16 28.67 -11.67
N HIS A 165 7.64 27.57 -11.07
CA HIS A 165 7.89 27.20 -9.68
C HIS A 165 8.60 25.85 -9.58
N VAL A 166 9.92 25.89 -9.81
CA VAL A 166 10.81 24.72 -9.68
C VAL A 166 11.89 24.98 -8.64
N VAL A 167 12.16 23.98 -7.79
CA VAL A 167 13.21 24.01 -6.77
C VAL A 167 14.13 22.81 -6.93
N TYR A 168 15.43 23.06 -6.84
CA TYR A 168 16.47 22.04 -6.90
C TYR A 168 17.01 21.78 -5.49
N ALA A 169 16.95 20.55 -5.02
CA ALA A 169 17.21 20.23 -3.62
C ALA A 169 18.11 19.00 -3.41
N SER A 170 18.76 18.99 -2.25
CA SER A 170 19.29 17.78 -1.63
C SER A 170 18.75 17.68 -0.22
N ALA A 171 17.67 16.91 -0.05
CA ALA A 171 17.08 16.70 1.25
C ALA A 171 18.08 16.08 2.23
N MET A 172 18.94 15.18 1.78
CA MET A 172 19.96 14.55 2.63
C MET A 172 20.94 15.60 3.19
N ASN A 173 21.42 16.51 2.35
CA ASN A 173 22.36 17.56 2.76
C ASN A 173 21.66 18.80 3.35
N GLY A 174 20.32 18.89 3.26
CA GLY A 174 19.51 19.93 3.89
C GLY A 174 19.58 21.29 3.19
N PHE A 175 19.60 21.31 1.85
CA PHE A 175 19.54 22.55 1.08
C PHE A 175 18.53 22.49 -0.07
N ALA A 176 18.06 23.68 -0.45
CA ALA A 176 17.21 23.93 -1.61
C ALA A 176 17.70 25.17 -2.38
N ARG A 177 17.52 25.21 -3.71
CA ARG A 177 18.03 26.25 -4.60
C ARG A 177 17.04 26.53 -5.72
N LEU A 178 16.99 27.78 -6.18
CA LEU A 178 16.19 28.17 -7.35
C LEU A 178 16.94 27.91 -8.67
N ASP A 179 18.26 27.93 -8.63
CA ASP A 179 19.14 27.53 -9.74
C ASP A 179 20.05 26.40 -9.28
N PRO A 180 20.22 25.32 -10.06
CA PRO A 180 21.08 24.18 -9.70
C PRO A 180 22.52 24.58 -9.32
N ASN A 181 23.01 25.67 -9.87
CA ASN A 181 24.38 26.17 -9.68
C ASN A 181 24.52 27.18 -8.52
N ASP A 182 23.41 27.52 -7.85
CA ASP A 182 23.44 28.42 -6.69
C ASP A 182 24.22 27.79 -5.53
N GLY A 183 24.82 28.63 -4.71
CA GLY A 183 25.61 28.21 -3.53
C GLY A 183 24.80 28.05 -2.24
N ASN A 184 23.49 28.17 -2.26
CA ASN A 184 22.66 28.08 -1.07
C ASN A 184 22.75 26.72 -0.36
N MET A 185 22.83 26.74 0.98
CA MET A 185 23.07 25.55 1.82
C MET A 185 22.00 25.35 2.89
N ASP A 186 20.82 25.94 2.73
CA ASP A 186 19.67 25.79 3.62
C ASP A 186 18.36 25.49 2.85
N MET A 187 17.27 25.27 3.59
CA MET A 187 15.96 24.92 3.02
C MET A 187 15.05 26.15 2.80
N TYR A 188 15.50 27.34 3.16
CA TYR A 188 14.65 28.54 3.10
C TYR A 188 14.12 28.88 1.71
N PRO A 189 14.86 28.69 0.59
CA PRO A 189 14.30 28.97 -0.74
C PRO A 189 13.04 28.16 -1.06
N LEU A 190 12.94 26.92 -0.59
CA LEU A 190 11.74 26.12 -0.76
C LEU A 190 10.60 26.65 0.15
N LEU A 191 10.90 26.99 1.40
CA LEU A 191 9.91 27.55 2.32
C LEU A 191 9.40 28.91 1.84
N ASP A 192 10.29 29.78 1.34
CA ASP A 192 9.93 31.09 0.79
C ASP A 192 9.00 30.93 -0.42
N MET A 193 9.34 30.05 -1.37
CA MET A 193 8.49 29.80 -2.53
C MET A 193 7.12 29.20 -2.13
N ILE A 194 7.06 28.36 -1.09
CA ILE A 194 5.78 27.83 -0.58
C ILE A 194 4.90 28.96 -0.04
N ILE A 195 5.43 29.88 0.77
CA ILE A 195 4.60 30.95 1.36
C ILE A 195 4.26 32.06 0.38
N ASP A 196 5.14 32.34 -0.59
CA ASP A 196 4.96 33.43 -1.55
C ASP A 196 4.07 33.02 -2.73
N ASP A 197 4.24 31.83 -3.28
CA ASP A 197 3.68 31.44 -4.57
C ASP A 197 2.58 30.37 -4.47
N MET A 198 2.61 29.47 -3.45
CA MET A 198 1.51 28.51 -3.29
C MET A 198 0.21 29.21 -2.93
N PRO A 199 -0.94 28.78 -3.51
CA PRO A 199 -2.22 29.40 -3.23
C PRO A 199 -2.60 29.30 -1.74
N ALA A 200 -3.05 30.41 -1.19
CA ALA A 200 -3.68 30.44 0.12
C ALA A 200 -5.16 30.02 -0.01
N PRO A 201 -5.75 29.41 1.03
CA PRO A 201 -7.16 29.03 1.00
C PRO A 201 -8.09 30.22 0.71
N GLU A 202 -9.03 30.04 -0.22
CA GLU A 202 -10.11 30.97 -0.48
C GLU A 202 -11.39 30.48 0.21
N VAL A 203 -11.81 31.19 1.24
CA VAL A 203 -12.90 30.74 2.13
C VAL A 203 -13.88 31.86 2.45
N ASP A 204 -15.05 31.50 2.95
CA ASP A 204 -16.02 32.41 3.56
C ASP A 204 -16.15 32.12 5.06
N GLU A 205 -15.47 32.94 5.88
CA GLU A 205 -15.51 32.79 7.34
C GLU A 205 -16.88 33.16 7.95
N ASN A 206 -17.70 33.95 7.23
CA ASN A 206 -19.02 34.40 7.69
C ASN A 206 -20.16 33.45 7.23
N ALA A 207 -19.86 32.48 6.38
CA ALA A 207 -20.82 31.49 5.97
C ALA A 207 -21.08 30.46 7.10
N PRO A 208 -22.18 29.72 7.04
CA PRO A 208 -22.42 28.61 7.96
C PRO A 208 -21.27 27.59 7.94
N LEU A 209 -21.06 26.93 9.08
CA LEU A 209 -20.02 25.90 9.20
C LEU A 209 -20.19 24.79 8.15
N ALA A 210 -19.12 24.47 7.45
CA ALA A 210 -19.00 23.28 6.63
C ALA A 210 -17.60 22.69 6.78
N MET A 211 -17.51 21.50 7.37
CA MET A 211 -16.29 20.69 7.47
C MET A 211 -16.59 19.29 6.96
N GLN A 212 -15.71 18.70 6.15
CA GLN A 212 -15.87 17.33 5.69
C GLN A 212 -14.82 16.42 6.33
N CYS A 213 -15.27 15.29 6.89
CA CYS A 213 -14.41 14.27 7.46
C CYS A 213 -13.72 13.50 6.34
N VAL A 214 -12.40 13.65 6.20
CA VAL A 214 -11.57 13.05 5.17
C VAL A 214 -10.85 11.81 5.68
N THR A 215 -10.40 11.86 6.94
CA THR A 215 -9.64 10.80 7.60
C THR A 215 -10.18 10.58 9.00
N ILE A 216 -10.13 9.33 9.47
CA ILE A 216 -10.51 8.98 10.84
C ILE A 216 -9.27 8.45 11.55
N ASP A 217 -9.06 8.92 12.76
CA ASP A 217 -8.12 8.35 13.72
C ASP A 217 -8.86 7.81 14.94
N HIS A 218 -8.22 6.99 15.70
CA HIS A 218 -8.80 6.39 16.90
C HIS A 218 -7.87 6.50 18.10
N SER A 219 -8.41 6.89 19.21
CA SER A 219 -7.72 6.89 20.50
C SER A 219 -8.51 6.07 21.51
N ASN A 220 -7.80 5.22 22.26
CA ASN A 220 -8.40 4.41 23.32
C ASN A 220 -9.04 5.28 24.45
N PHE A 221 -8.72 6.56 24.52
CA PHE A 221 -9.21 7.48 25.55
C PHE A 221 -10.43 8.30 25.08
N VAL A 222 -10.41 8.78 23.83
CA VAL A 222 -11.42 9.71 23.32
C VAL A 222 -12.29 9.09 22.22
N GLY A 223 -11.98 7.87 21.79
CA GLY A 223 -12.70 7.18 20.72
C GLY A 223 -12.30 7.67 19.32
N ARG A 224 -13.25 7.69 18.39
CA ARG A 224 -13.03 8.15 17.02
C ARG A 224 -12.78 9.65 16.95
N ILE A 225 -11.87 10.05 16.09
CA ILE A 225 -11.45 11.42 15.81
C ILE A 225 -11.67 11.67 14.32
N GLY A 226 -12.62 12.52 13.96
CA GLY A 226 -12.83 12.92 12.57
C GLY A 226 -11.87 14.04 12.20
N ILE A 227 -11.08 13.85 11.15
CA ILE A 227 -10.10 14.82 10.64
C ILE A 227 -10.55 15.28 9.28
N GLY A 228 -10.51 16.59 9.06
CA GLY A 228 -10.88 17.17 7.79
C GLY A 228 -10.62 18.66 7.70
N ARG A 229 -10.87 19.23 6.53
CA ARG A 229 -10.75 20.65 6.26
C ARG A 229 -12.06 21.37 6.60
N VAL A 230 -11.95 22.54 7.23
CA VAL A 230 -13.07 23.48 7.39
C VAL A 230 -13.16 24.30 6.11
N TYR A 231 -14.23 24.11 5.33
CA TYR A 231 -14.43 24.80 4.05
C TYR A 231 -15.07 26.18 4.22
N SER A 232 -15.94 26.34 5.22
CA SER A 232 -16.57 27.64 5.55
C SER A 232 -16.92 27.73 7.03
N GLY A 233 -17.07 28.95 7.52
CA GLY A 233 -17.39 29.23 8.90
C GLY A 233 -16.27 28.92 9.88
N THR A 234 -16.62 28.75 11.14
CA THR A 234 -15.69 28.43 12.23
C THR A 234 -16.33 27.37 13.12
N ILE A 235 -15.56 26.39 13.56
CA ILE A 235 -15.96 25.34 14.51
C ILE A 235 -15.35 25.64 15.87
N HIS A 236 -16.17 25.55 16.95
CA HIS A 236 -15.70 25.79 18.31
C HIS A 236 -15.88 24.53 19.18
N GLN A 237 -15.05 24.41 20.20
CA GLN A 237 -15.24 23.42 21.24
C GLN A 237 -16.53 23.70 21.99
N GLY A 238 -17.41 22.70 22.10
CA GLY A 238 -18.74 22.83 22.74
C GLY A 238 -19.89 23.09 21.77
N ASP A 239 -19.63 23.36 20.50
CA ASP A 239 -20.66 23.59 19.48
C ASP A 239 -21.56 22.36 19.30
N GLN A 240 -22.85 22.63 19.09
CA GLN A 240 -23.77 21.64 18.55
C GLN A 240 -23.72 21.70 17.03
N ILE A 241 -23.37 20.60 16.41
CA ILE A 241 -23.26 20.47 14.96
C ILE A 241 -24.24 19.43 14.42
N LEU A 242 -24.64 19.59 13.18
CA LEU A 242 -25.37 18.57 12.42
C LEU A 242 -24.34 17.76 11.64
N VAL A 243 -24.35 16.45 11.84
CA VAL A 243 -23.54 15.49 11.08
C VAL A 243 -24.42 14.89 10.00
N VAL A 244 -24.11 15.18 8.75
CA VAL A 244 -24.78 14.62 7.58
C VAL A 244 -23.93 13.47 7.04
N LYS A 245 -24.55 12.28 6.95
CA LYS A 245 -23.90 11.05 6.49
C LYS A 245 -23.95 10.91 4.97
N ASN A 246 -23.06 10.11 4.40
CA ASN A 246 -23.08 9.78 2.97
C ASN A 246 -24.37 9.10 2.49
N ASP A 247 -25.13 8.46 3.38
CA ASP A 247 -26.44 7.86 3.05
C ASP A 247 -27.61 8.86 3.14
N GLY A 248 -27.32 10.13 3.40
CA GLY A 248 -28.30 11.21 3.58
C GLY A 248 -28.95 11.24 4.97
N SER A 249 -28.64 10.31 5.85
CA SER A 249 -29.07 10.39 7.24
C SER A 249 -28.34 11.50 7.99
N SER A 250 -28.95 12.08 9.01
CA SER A 250 -28.32 13.13 9.81
C SER A 250 -28.56 12.95 11.30
N ALA A 251 -27.62 13.41 12.10
CA ALA A 251 -27.74 13.41 13.56
C ALA A 251 -27.01 14.62 14.15
N THR A 252 -27.54 15.15 15.26
CA THR A 252 -26.85 16.21 16.00
C THR A 252 -25.79 15.62 16.92
N ALA A 253 -24.64 16.27 16.99
CA ALA A 253 -23.57 15.92 17.88
C ALA A 253 -22.97 17.15 18.56
N THR A 254 -22.20 16.95 19.64
CA THR A 254 -21.51 18.04 20.33
C THR A 254 -20.00 17.84 20.19
N VAL A 255 -19.29 18.88 19.80
CA VAL A 255 -17.84 18.92 19.73
C VAL A 255 -17.27 18.90 21.14
N LYS A 256 -16.84 17.72 21.64
CA LYS A 256 -16.31 17.59 23.00
C LYS A 256 -14.90 18.15 23.11
N GLN A 257 -14.06 17.84 22.13
CA GLN A 257 -12.69 18.36 22.03
C GLN A 257 -12.41 18.70 20.57
N LEU A 258 -11.64 19.76 20.39
CA LEU A 258 -11.21 20.27 19.10
C LEU A 258 -9.70 20.41 19.09
N PHE A 259 -9.04 19.92 18.04
CA PHE A 259 -7.61 20.00 17.88
C PHE A 259 -7.24 20.60 16.54
N THR A 260 -6.16 21.36 16.51
CA THR A 260 -5.42 21.75 15.32
C THR A 260 -4.10 20.99 15.26
N PHE A 261 -3.49 20.92 14.09
CA PHE A 261 -2.17 20.30 13.95
C PHE A 261 -1.08 21.31 14.30
N ASP A 262 -0.09 20.82 15.05
CA ASP A 262 1.09 21.58 15.45
C ASP A 262 2.29 20.65 15.42
N TYR A 263 3.25 20.92 14.54
CA TYR A 263 4.34 20.04 14.18
C TYR A 263 3.86 18.61 13.86
N LEU A 264 4.33 17.62 14.58
CA LEU A 264 3.98 16.20 14.41
C LEU A 264 2.78 15.78 15.29
N GLY A 265 2.25 16.69 16.09
CA GLY A 265 1.19 16.42 17.05
C GLY A 265 -0.10 17.17 16.78
N ARG A 266 -0.98 17.09 17.76
CA ARG A 266 -2.22 17.84 17.80
C ARG A 266 -2.26 18.65 19.07
N THR A 267 -2.65 19.90 18.96
CA THR A 267 -2.82 20.81 20.08
C THR A 267 -4.31 21.12 20.25
N GLU A 268 -4.83 20.97 21.47
CA GLU A 268 -6.22 21.31 21.78
C GLU A 268 -6.41 22.83 21.63
N CYS A 269 -7.47 23.22 20.95
CA CYS A 269 -7.81 24.60 20.67
C CYS A 269 -9.28 24.87 20.94
N GLN A 270 -9.64 26.17 21.07
CA GLN A 270 -11.02 26.57 21.31
C GLN A 270 -11.83 26.71 20.03
N GLU A 271 -11.13 27.05 18.93
CA GLU A 271 -11.75 27.30 17.63
C GLU A 271 -10.81 26.93 16.49
N VAL A 272 -11.36 26.54 15.34
CA VAL A 272 -10.65 26.36 14.06
C VAL A 272 -11.48 27.05 12.98
N GLY A 273 -10.87 28.01 12.26
CA GLY A 273 -11.50 28.76 11.19
C GLY A 273 -11.46 28.06 9.84
N ALA A 274 -12.25 28.61 8.90
CA ALA A 274 -12.28 28.15 7.53
C ALA A 274 -10.89 28.18 6.87
N GLY A 275 -10.57 27.17 6.08
CA GLY A 275 -9.29 26.95 5.42
C GLY A 275 -8.37 25.99 6.16
N ASP A 276 -8.44 25.91 7.49
CA ASP A 276 -7.54 25.07 8.29
C ASP A 276 -8.05 23.62 8.42
N ILE A 277 -7.17 22.73 8.87
CA ILE A 277 -7.46 21.32 9.12
C ILE A 277 -7.74 21.11 10.59
N ALA A 278 -8.92 20.59 10.90
CA ALA A 278 -9.38 20.31 12.24
C ALA A 278 -9.46 18.81 12.55
N ALA A 279 -9.22 18.45 13.81
CA ALA A 279 -9.51 17.12 14.32
C ALA A 279 -10.56 17.21 15.43
N VAL A 280 -11.71 16.58 15.23
CA VAL A 280 -12.92 16.72 16.04
C VAL A 280 -13.22 15.45 16.81
N VAL A 281 -13.48 15.57 18.11
CA VAL A 281 -13.85 14.49 19.03
C VAL A 281 -15.24 14.75 19.60
N GLY A 282 -15.99 13.68 19.82
CA GLY A 282 -17.32 13.73 20.44
C GLY A 282 -18.45 13.36 19.50
N ILE A 283 -18.13 12.98 18.28
CA ILE A 283 -19.08 12.49 17.29
C ILE A 283 -19.10 10.97 17.34
N ASP A 284 -20.18 10.41 17.88
CA ASP A 284 -20.35 8.96 17.91
C ASP A 284 -20.55 8.46 16.47
N ARG A 285 -19.74 7.46 16.04
CA ARG A 285 -19.80 6.87 14.70
C ARG A 285 -19.57 7.86 13.55
N THR A 286 -18.57 8.73 13.69
CA THR A 286 -18.12 9.49 12.52
C THR A 286 -17.54 8.55 11.47
N ASP A 287 -17.84 8.83 10.19
CA ASP A 287 -17.36 8.08 9.04
C ASP A 287 -16.70 9.03 8.01
N ILE A 288 -15.90 8.47 7.12
CA ILE A 288 -15.28 9.25 6.05
C ILE A 288 -16.38 9.75 5.10
N GLY A 289 -16.30 11.02 4.72
CA GLY A 289 -17.29 11.69 3.90
C GLY A 289 -18.40 12.40 4.69
N ASP A 290 -18.50 12.15 6.01
CA ASP A 290 -19.45 12.89 6.84
C ASP A 290 -19.19 14.38 6.77
N VAL A 291 -20.28 15.16 6.66
CA VAL A 291 -20.21 16.62 6.67
C VAL A 291 -20.69 17.13 8.04
N TYR A 292 -19.85 17.93 8.69
CA TYR A 292 -20.19 18.63 9.94
C TYR A 292 -20.61 20.04 9.59
N THR A 293 -21.83 20.38 9.90
CA THR A 293 -22.44 21.65 9.47
C THR A 293 -23.27 22.28 10.55
N ASP A 294 -23.68 23.54 10.34
CA ASP A 294 -24.56 24.28 11.20
C ASP A 294 -25.96 23.62 11.22
N PRO A 295 -26.55 23.31 12.40
CA PRO A 295 -27.86 22.70 12.49
C PRO A 295 -29.01 23.60 11.95
N GLU A 296 -28.86 24.93 12.00
CA GLU A 296 -29.88 25.88 11.54
C GLU A 296 -29.76 26.17 10.04
N ASN A 297 -28.54 26.14 9.51
CA ASN A 297 -28.23 26.43 8.09
C ASN A 297 -27.29 25.36 7.51
N PRO A 298 -27.77 24.14 7.29
CA PRO A 298 -26.92 23.05 6.80
C PRO A 298 -26.36 23.33 5.40
N VAL A 299 -25.07 23.11 5.24
CA VAL A 299 -24.33 23.21 3.96
C VAL A 299 -24.10 21.81 3.42
N GLU A 300 -24.41 21.60 2.15
CA GLU A 300 -24.11 20.37 1.43
C GLU A 300 -22.74 20.51 0.76
N LEU A 301 -21.89 19.51 0.94
CA LEU A 301 -20.61 19.37 0.23
C LEU A 301 -20.67 18.17 -0.70
N GLU A 302 -19.86 18.17 -1.73
CA GLU A 302 -19.75 17.01 -2.62
C GLU A 302 -19.36 15.76 -1.83
N PRO A 303 -20.09 14.65 -2.00
CA PRO A 303 -19.79 13.41 -1.29
C PRO A 303 -18.41 12.89 -1.67
N ILE A 304 -17.73 12.29 -0.70
CA ILE A 304 -16.50 11.55 -0.95
C ILE A 304 -16.90 10.14 -1.37
N GLU A 305 -16.62 9.79 -2.61
CA GLU A 305 -16.77 8.42 -3.06
C GLU A 305 -15.65 7.56 -2.46
N ILE A 306 -16.04 6.47 -1.79
CA ILE A 306 -15.10 5.50 -1.26
C ILE A 306 -15.11 4.32 -2.21
N ASP A 307 -14.01 4.10 -2.92
CA ASP A 307 -13.89 2.92 -3.77
C ASP A 307 -14.15 1.64 -2.98
N PRO A 308 -14.99 0.77 -3.47
CA PRO A 308 -15.28 -0.48 -2.81
C PRO A 308 -14.04 -1.39 -2.82
N PRO A 309 -13.92 -2.32 -1.85
CA PRO A 309 -12.87 -3.31 -1.87
C PRO A 309 -12.95 -4.16 -3.14
N THR A 310 -11.78 -4.53 -3.67
CA THR A 310 -11.64 -5.35 -4.89
C THR A 310 -11.29 -6.79 -4.60
N MET A 311 -10.73 -7.08 -3.44
CA MET A 311 -10.23 -8.39 -3.04
C MET A 311 -10.68 -8.78 -1.65
N SER A 312 -10.81 -10.07 -1.38
CA SER A 312 -11.05 -10.61 -0.04
C SER A 312 -10.12 -11.78 0.28
N ILE A 313 -9.83 -11.96 1.57
CA ILE A 313 -9.08 -13.10 2.12
C ILE A 313 -9.82 -13.62 3.35
N VAL A 314 -9.87 -14.93 3.48
CA VAL A 314 -10.44 -15.58 4.68
C VAL A 314 -9.34 -15.83 5.70
N PHE A 315 -9.54 -15.28 6.90
CA PHE A 315 -8.71 -15.51 8.08
C PHE A 315 -9.32 -16.59 8.95
N GLU A 316 -8.51 -17.56 9.32
CA GLU A 316 -8.90 -18.70 10.17
C GLU A 316 -7.88 -18.86 11.30
N ALA A 317 -8.32 -19.36 12.46
CA ALA A 317 -7.39 -19.78 13.50
C ALA A 317 -6.47 -20.90 12.96
N SER A 318 -5.19 -20.86 13.33
CA SER A 318 -4.25 -21.89 12.85
C SER A 318 -4.65 -23.28 13.33
N THR A 319 -4.71 -24.23 12.39
CA THR A 319 -4.90 -25.66 12.66
C THR A 319 -3.61 -26.46 12.41
N SER A 320 -2.48 -25.77 12.39
CA SER A 320 -1.16 -26.37 12.20
C SER A 320 -0.78 -27.31 13.36
N PRO A 321 -0.06 -28.40 13.08
CA PRO A 321 0.56 -29.21 14.14
C PRO A 321 1.62 -28.47 14.97
N LEU A 322 2.09 -27.29 14.49
CA LEU A 322 3.09 -26.45 15.14
C LEU A 322 2.50 -25.25 15.88
N VAL A 323 1.16 -25.14 15.97
CA VAL A 323 0.48 -23.99 16.60
C VAL A 323 0.92 -23.80 18.07
N GLY A 324 1.09 -22.53 18.47
CA GLY A 324 1.51 -22.15 19.82
C GLY A 324 3.02 -22.29 20.08
N ARG A 325 3.84 -22.49 19.05
CA ARG A 325 5.31 -22.56 19.21
C ARG A 325 6.02 -21.25 18.96
N ASP A 326 5.43 -20.41 18.13
CA ASP A 326 6.04 -19.16 17.68
C ASP A 326 5.34 -17.94 18.25
N GLY A 327 4.03 -18.02 18.51
CA GLY A 327 3.20 -16.93 19.03
C GLY A 327 2.32 -17.37 20.19
N ASP A 328 1.90 -16.39 20.99
CA ASP A 328 1.12 -16.60 22.20
C ASP A 328 -0.40 -16.50 21.95
N ILE A 329 -0.81 -15.85 20.85
CA ILE A 329 -2.22 -15.57 20.53
C ILE A 329 -2.68 -16.48 19.39
N VAL A 330 -3.34 -17.58 19.77
CA VAL A 330 -3.78 -18.65 18.81
C VAL A 330 -5.30 -18.82 18.76
N GLY A 331 -6.04 -18.12 19.63
CA GLY A 331 -7.47 -18.32 19.81
C GLY A 331 -8.33 -17.69 18.69
N ALA A 332 -9.29 -18.44 18.14
CA ALA A 332 -10.23 -17.94 17.14
C ALA A 332 -11.03 -16.71 17.60
N ARG A 333 -11.38 -16.63 18.89
CA ARG A 333 -12.07 -15.49 19.46
C ARG A 333 -11.21 -14.24 19.45
N GLN A 334 -9.95 -14.34 19.87
CA GLN A 334 -9.01 -13.22 19.91
C GLN A 334 -8.71 -12.71 18.49
N LEU A 335 -8.52 -13.64 17.53
CA LEU A 335 -8.38 -13.33 16.13
C LEU A 335 -9.57 -12.50 15.60
N LYS A 336 -10.78 -12.95 15.89
CA LYS A 336 -12.01 -12.28 15.49
C LYS A 336 -12.13 -10.89 16.11
N GLU A 337 -11.96 -10.77 17.43
CA GLU A 337 -12.01 -9.50 18.15
C GLU A 337 -10.99 -8.49 17.56
N ARG A 338 -9.76 -8.94 17.27
CA ARG A 338 -8.71 -8.09 16.67
C ARG A 338 -9.09 -7.60 15.27
N LEU A 339 -9.64 -8.49 14.43
CA LEU A 339 -10.08 -8.12 13.08
C LEU A 339 -11.24 -7.13 13.11
N PHE A 340 -12.26 -7.34 13.96
CA PHE A 340 -13.36 -6.39 14.06
C PHE A 340 -12.93 -5.02 14.60
N ASN A 341 -11.99 -4.98 15.54
CA ASN A 341 -11.40 -3.72 15.99
C ASN A 341 -10.66 -2.99 14.86
N GLU A 342 -10.04 -3.73 13.92
CA GLU A 342 -9.45 -3.11 12.73
C GLU A 342 -10.49 -2.42 11.86
N ALA A 343 -11.66 -3.03 11.65
CA ALA A 343 -12.74 -2.41 10.87
C ALA A 343 -13.27 -1.12 11.48
N GLU A 344 -13.18 -0.95 12.79
CA GLU A 344 -13.54 0.30 13.45
C GLU A 344 -12.57 1.44 13.15
N ASN A 345 -11.32 1.10 12.87
CA ASN A 345 -10.24 2.06 12.62
C ASN A 345 -9.97 2.27 11.12
N ASN A 346 -10.23 1.26 10.30
CA ASN A 346 -9.93 1.25 8.88
C ASN A 346 -11.21 1.08 8.04
N VAL A 347 -11.80 2.20 7.64
CA VAL A 347 -13.07 2.25 6.90
C VAL A 347 -12.95 1.66 5.48
N THR A 348 -11.72 1.52 4.98
CA THR A 348 -11.48 0.93 3.65
C THR A 348 -11.47 -0.60 3.64
N MET A 349 -11.53 -1.21 4.83
CA MET A 349 -11.67 -2.66 5.01
C MET A 349 -13.10 -3.03 5.39
N LYS A 350 -13.63 -4.06 4.74
CA LYS A 350 -14.89 -4.69 5.13
C LYS A 350 -14.60 -6.03 5.78
N ILE A 351 -15.13 -6.25 6.99
CA ILE A 351 -14.89 -7.45 7.77
C ILE A 351 -16.20 -8.14 8.09
N GLU A 352 -16.36 -9.38 7.67
CA GLU A 352 -17.57 -10.17 7.82
C GLU A 352 -17.25 -11.56 8.34
N GLU A 353 -18.06 -12.07 9.27
CA GLU A 353 -17.94 -13.46 9.72
C GLU A 353 -18.55 -14.38 8.68
N LEU A 354 -17.86 -15.49 8.36
CA LEU A 354 -18.42 -16.51 7.48
C LEU A 354 -19.66 -17.17 8.08
N GLU A 355 -20.63 -17.53 7.24
CA GLU A 355 -21.89 -18.16 7.66
C GLU A 355 -21.68 -19.43 8.49
N ASP A 356 -20.67 -20.21 8.17
CA ASP A 356 -20.28 -21.44 8.89
C ASP A 356 -19.43 -21.18 10.14
N LYS A 357 -19.12 -19.93 10.44
CA LYS A 357 -18.29 -19.49 11.57
C LYS A 357 -16.88 -20.08 11.59
N SER A 358 -16.41 -20.62 10.48
CA SER A 358 -15.06 -21.21 10.36
C SER A 358 -13.96 -20.17 10.32
N GLY A 359 -14.30 -18.93 9.93
CA GLY A 359 -13.34 -17.84 9.78
C GLY A 359 -14.01 -16.49 9.63
N VAL A 360 -13.18 -15.49 9.33
CA VAL A 360 -13.57 -14.10 9.08
C VAL A 360 -13.08 -13.72 7.69
N GLU A 361 -13.97 -13.25 6.85
CA GLU A 361 -13.62 -12.70 5.55
C GLU A 361 -13.27 -11.22 5.71
N VAL A 362 -12.07 -10.86 5.27
CA VAL A 362 -11.56 -9.48 5.26
C VAL A 362 -11.40 -9.04 3.82
N SER A 363 -12.12 -7.99 3.45
CA SER A 363 -12.07 -7.41 2.11
C SER A 363 -11.29 -6.10 2.14
N GLY A 364 -10.44 -5.88 1.15
CA GLY A 364 -9.59 -4.71 1.00
C GLY A 364 -9.34 -4.36 -0.47
N ARG A 365 -8.57 -3.31 -0.73
CA ARG A 365 -8.32 -2.84 -2.10
C ARG A 365 -7.28 -3.64 -2.86
N GLY A 366 -6.29 -4.20 -2.16
CA GLY A 366 -5.20 -4.95 -2.78
C GLY A 366 -4.51 -5.89 -1.80
N ILE A 367 -3.56 -6.69 -2.33
CA ILE A 367 -2.80 -7.65 -1.52
C ILE A 367 -1.92 -6.92 -0.50
N LEU A 368 -1.29 -5.81 -0.87
CA LEU A 368 -0.43 -5.04 0.03
C LEU A 368 -1.23 -4.52 1.24
N HIS A 369 -2.42 -3.98 1.01
CA HIS A 369 -3.29 -3.48 2.09
C HIS A 369 -3.64 -4.60 3.08
N LEU A 370 -3.99 -5.79 2.59
CA LEU A 370 -4.28 -6.96 3.43
C LEU A 370 -3.03 -7.52 4.11
N SER A 371 -1.87 -7.47 3.45
CA SER A 371 -0.60 -7.97 4.02
C SER A 371 -0.07 -7.07 5.14
N VAL A 372 -0.31 -5.77 5.07
CA VAL A 372 0.01 -4.83 6.17
C VAL A 372 -0.73 -5.19 7.44
N LEU A 373 -2.03 -5.50 7.35
CA LEU A 373 -2.82 -5.97 8.49
C LEU A 373 -2.26 -7.30 9.05
N MET A 374 -1.97 -8.26 8.17
CA MET A 374 -1.40 -9.56 8.57
C MET A 374 -0.05 -9.41 9.28
N GLU A 375 0.81 -8.53 8.76
CA GLU A 375 2.13 -8.27 9.35
C GLU A 375 2.00 -7.56 10.70
N SER A 376 1.04 -6.63 10.87
CA SER A 376 0.73 -6.01 12.17
C SER A 376 0.33 -7.07 13.19
N MET A 377 -0.61 -7.93 12.84
CA MET A 377 -1.07 -9.03 13.71
C MET A 377 0.05 -10.03 14.03
N ARG A 378 0.91 -10.33 13.06
CA ARG A 378 2.10 -11.17 13.24
C ARG A 378 3.05 -10.58 14.30
N ARG A 379 3.29 -9.27 14.28
CA ARG A 379 4.13 -8.55 15.27
C ARG A 379 3.46 -8.46 16.63
N GLU A 380 2.14 -8.43 16.69
CA GLU A 380 1.37 -8.50 17.93
C GLU A 380 1.41 -9.90 18.59
N GLY A 381 1.98 -10.90 17.94
CA GLY A 381 2.14 -12.26 18.48
C GLY A 381 1.04 -13.24 18.07
N PHE A 382 0.22 -12.91 17.09
CA PHE A 382 -0.82 -13.81 16.58
C PHE A 382 -0.24 -14.95 15.72
N GLU A 383 -0.83 -16.14 15.86
CA GLU A 383 -0.70 -17.24 14.92
C GLU A 383 -2.05 -17.53 14.26
N PHE A 384 -2.10 -17.43 12.94
CA PHE A 384 -3.32 -17.66 12.17
C PHE A 384 -2.98 -18.25 10.80
N GLN A 385 -4.00 -18.61 10.07
CA GLN A 385 -3.85 -19.06 8.69
C GLN A 385 -4.81 -18.33 7.78
N VAL A 386 -4.41 -18.16 6.51
CA VAL A 386 -5.22 -17.46 5.51
C VAL A 386 -5.30 -18.28 4.23
N GLY A 387 -6.43 -18.16 3.55
CA GLY A 387 -6.65 -18.75 2.24
C GLY A 387 -6.09 -17.87 1.10
N ARG A 388 -6.23 -18.36 -0.12
CA ARG A 388 -5.88 -17.60 -1.32
C ARG A 388 -6.75 -16.35 -1.44
N PRO A 389 -6.16 -15.18 -1.80
CA PRO A 389 -6.91 -13.98 -2.12
C PRO A 389 -7.93 -14.24 -3.23
N ARG A 390 -9.14 -13.71 -3.06
CA ARG A 390 -10.22 -13.82 -4.03
C ARG A 390 -10.63 -12.44 -4.49
N VAL A 391 -10.89 -12.30 -5.77
CA VAL A 391 -11.40 -11.07 -6.35
C VAL A 391 -12.90 -10.97 -6.12
N LEU A 392 -13.37 -9.79 -5.74
CA LEU A 392 -14.78 -9.52 -5.52
C LEU A 392 -15.47 -9.20 -6.86
N PHE A 393 -16.46 -10.00 -7.20
CA PHE A 393 -17.24 -9.81 -8.41
C PHE A 393 -18.47 -8.94 -8.14
N LYS A 394 -18.81 -8.08 -9.09
CA LYS A 394 -20.08 -7.34 -9.12
C LYS A 394 -21.00 -7.89 -10.21
N LYS A 395 -22.25 -7.46 -10.22
CA LYS A 395 -23.19 -7.70 -11.32
C LYS A 395 -23.55 -6.36 -11.93
N ASP A 396 -23.60 -6.32 -13.27
CA ASP A 396 -24.14 -5.17 -13.99
C ASP A 396 -25.67 -5.09 -13.86
N GLU A 397 -26.27 -4.06 -14.43
CA GLU A 397 -27.73 -3.87 -14.44
C GLU A 397 -28.49 -5.01 -15.14
N ASN A 398 -27.82 -5.76 -16.01
CA ASN A 398 -28.37 -6.90 -16.73
C ASN A 398 -28.13 -8.24 -16.01
N GLY A 399 -27.46 -8.22 -14.84
CA GLY A 399 -27.13 -9.41 -14.06
C GLY A 399 -25.87 -10.14 -14.54
N ASN A 400 -25.10 -9.61 -15.50
CA ASN A 400 -23.86 -10.20 -15.96
C ASN A 400 -22.77 -10.00 -14.91
N LYS A 401 -21.87 -10.98 -14.82
CA LYS A 401 -20.74 -10.96 -13.89
C LYS A 401 -19.67 -9.99 -14.37
N MET A 402 -19.31 -9.04 -13.50
CA MET A 402 -18.25 -8.06 -13.69
C MET A 402 -17.11 -8.34 -12.73
N GLU A 403 -15.89 -8.08 -13.17
CA GLU A 403 -14.68 -8.21 -12.34
C GLU A 403 -13.83 -6.94 -12.39
N PRO A 404 -13.05 -6.66 -11.34
CA PRO A 404 -12.15 -5.52 -11.34
C PRO A 404 -11.05 -5.73 -12.38
N VAL A 405 -10.80 -4.67 -13.15
CA VAL A 405 -9.79 -4.58 -14.20
C VAL A 405 -8.81 -3.50 -13.81
N GLU A 406 -7.53 -3.77 -14.01
CA GLU A 406 -6.45 -2.86 -13.69
C GLU A 406 -5.73 -2.40 -14.95
N GLN A 407 -5.21 -1.19 -14.92
CA GLN A 407 -4.21 -0.71 -15.84
C GLN A 407 -2.86 -1.17 -15.31
N ALA A 408 -2.16 -1.96 -16.07
CA ALA A 408 -0.82 -2.44 -15.75
C ALA A 408 0.18 -1.84 -16.73
N VAL A 409 1.32 -1.40 -16.19
CA VAL A 409 2.39 -0.79 -16.98
C VAL A 409 3.70 -1.51 -16.70
N VAL A 410 4.44 -1.76 -17.78
CA VAL A 410 5.77 -2.37 -17.72
C VAL A 410 6.75 -1.52 -18.52
N GLU A 411 7.86 -1.19 -17.89
CA GLU A 411 9.03 -0.63 -18.55
C GLU A 411 10.13 -1.69 -18.54
N CYS A 412 10.65 -2.00 -19.71
CA CYS A 412 11.70 -2.99 -19.83
C CYS A 412 12.60 -2.71 -21.04
N PRO A 413 13.83 -3.26 -21.07
CA PRO A 413 14.65 -3.26 -22.29
C PRO A 413 13.89 -3.89 -23.47
N ASP A 414 14.01 -3.29 -24.66
CA ASP A 414 13.25 -3.68 -25.85
C ASP A 414 13.41 -5.18 -26.19
N GLU A 415 14.56 -5.78 -25.93
CA GLU A 415 14.82 -7.21 -26.14
C GLU A 415 13.87 -8.15 -25.37
N TYR A 416 13.25 -7.66 -24.26
CA TYR A 416 12.32 -8.45 -23.44
C TYR A 416 10.86 -8.13 -23.71
N SER A 417 10.55 -7.08 -24.48
CA SER A 417 9.18 -6.60 -24.74
C SER A 417 8.25 -7.71 -25.26
N GLY A 418 8.71 -8.51 -26.22
CA GLY A 418 7.93 -9.62 -26.75
C GLY A 418 7.57 -10.70 -25.71
N LYS A 419 8.50 -11.02 -24.78
CA LYS A 419 8.24 -11.98 -23.70
C LYS A 419 7.25 -11.42 -22.67
N VAL A 420 7.34 -10.12 -22.38
CA VAL A 420 6.41 -9.43 -21.49
C VAL A 420 5.00 -9.48 -22.08
N VAL A 421 4.82 -9.16 -23.36
CA VAL A 421 3.52 -9.25 -24.06
C VAL A 421 2.95 -10.68 -23.97
N GLU A 422 3.76 -11.72 -24.17
CA GLU A 422 3.33 -13.12 -24.03
C GLU A 422 2.86 -13.44 -22.59
N VAL A 423 3.60 -12.97 -21.59
CA VAL A 423 3.26 -13.16 -20.16
C VAL A 423 1.92 -12.51 -19.85
N PHE A 424 1.66 -11.28 -20.32
CA PHE A 424 0.38 -10.61 -20.15
C PHE A 424 -0.76 -11.30 -20.89
N GLY A 425 -0.53 -11.68 -22.15
CA GLY A 425 -1.54 -12.39 -22.96
C GLY A 425 -2.01 -13.69 -22.29
N THR A 426 -1.07 -14.47 -21.71
CA THR A 426 -1.43 -15.70 -20.96
C THR A 426 -2.13 -15.43 -19.63
N SER A 427 -2.04 -14.21 -19.11
CA SER A 427 -2.70 -13.76 -17.86
C SER A 427 -4.02 -13.03 -18.10
N GLY A 428 -4.51 -12.98 -19.37
CA GLY A 428 -5.75 -12.30 -19.74
C GLY A 428 -5.59 -10.79 -19.94
N GLY A 429 -4.36 -10.29 -20.07
CA GLY A 429 -4.07 -8.88 -20.34
C GLY A 429 -4.26 -8.53 -21.81
N ILE A 430 -4.79 -7.34 -22.06
CA ILE A 430 -4.98 -6.75 -23.39
C ILE A 430 -4.08 -5.53 -23.46
N MET A 431 -3.14 -5.52 -24.41
CA MET A 431 -2.23 -4.40 -24.62
C MET A 431 -3.00 -3.19 -25.15
N THR A 432 -2.80 -2.03 -24.54
CA THR A 432 -3.43 -0.75 -24.91
C THR A 432 -2.44 0.21 -25.56
N SER A 433 -1.18 0.18 -25.14
CA SER A 433 -0.12 1.02 -25.70
C SER A 433 1.22 0.30 -25.69
N MET A 434 2.07 0.65 -26.65
CA MET A 434 3.47 0.25 -26.69
C MET A 434 4.28 1.39 -27.32
N ASP A 435 5.23 1.92 -26.55
CA ASP A 435 6.09 3.03 -26.96
C ASP A 435 7.54 2.68 -26.69
N THR A 436 8.42 2.91 -27.67
CA THR A 436 9.85 2.59 -27.52
C THR A 436 10.68 3.86 -27.58
N SER A 437 11.29 4.23 -26.46
CA SER A 437 12.21 5.35 -26.36
C SER A 437 13.64 4.86 -26.19
N GLY A 438 14.41 4.83 -27.26
CA GLY A 438 15.78 4.37 -27.27
C GLY A 438 15.89 2.85 -27.02
N ILE A 439 16.40 2.46 -25.84
CA ILE A 439 16.60 1.06 -25.44
C ILE A 439 15.53 0.53 -24.49
N VAL A 440 14.62 1.39 -24.04
CA VAL A 440 13.53 1.04 -23.11
C VAL A 440 12.20 1.09 -23.85
N THR A 441 11.39 0.05 -23.65
CA THR A 441 10.02 -0.03 -24.16
C THR A 441 9.04 0.10 -23.00
N HIS A 442 8.11 1.02 -23.14
CA HIS A 442 6.97 1.24 -22.26
C HIS A 442 5.75 0.49 -22.82
N LEU A 443 5.13 -0.34 -22.01
CA LEU A 443 4.02 -1.21 -22.37
C LEU A 443 2.85 -0.99 -21.41
N GLU A 444 1.67 -0.71 -21.93
CA GLU A 444 0.46 -0.58 -21.14
C GLU A 444 -0.54 -1.70 -21.47
N PHE A 445 -1.20 -2.20 -20.44
CA PHE A 445 -2.19 -3.28 -20.56
C PHE A 445 -3.41 -3.00 -19.69
N LYS A 446 -4.59 -3.42 -20.18
CA LYS A 446 -5.76 -3.66 -19.33
C LYS A 446 -5.78 -5.14 -18.96
N ILE A 447 -5.84 -5.46 -17.68
CA ILE A 447 -5.77 -6.83 -17.19
C ILE A 447 -6.73 -7.05 -16.02
N PRO A 448 -7.47 -8.16 -15.96
CA PRO A 448 -8.25 -8.51 -14.78
C PRO A 448 -7.35 -8.66 -13.54
N THR A 449 -7.78 -8.16 -12.39
CA THR A 449 -7.00 -8.26 -11.13
C THR A 449 -6.56 -9.70 -10.82
N ARG A 450 -7.35 -10.70 -11.21
CA ARG A 450 -6.97 -12.13 -11.08
C ARG A 450 -5.71 -12.49 -11.89
N GLY A 451 -5.49 -11.83 -13.02
CA GLY A 451 -4.34 -12.05 -13.90
C GLY A 451 -3.05 -11.43 -13.38
N ILE A 452 -3.15 -10.47 -12.46
CA ILE A 452 -1.99 -9.78 -11.85
C ILE A 452 -1.33 -10.64 -10.78
N MET A 453 -2.08 -11.54 -10.13
CA MET A 453 -1.53 -12.40 -9.07
C MET A 453 -0.33 -13.21 -9.58
N GLY A 454 0.84 -12.98 -9.00
CA GLY A 454 2.10 -13.62 -9.38
C GLY A 454 2.73 -13.09 -10.67
N LEU A 455 2.13 -12.08 -11.31
CA LEU A 455 2.62 -11.51 -12.57
C LEU A 455 3.96 -10.79 -12.38
N LYS A 456 4.13 -10.05 -11.28
CA LYS A 456 5.37 -9.35 -10.94
C LYS A 456 6.59 -10.28 -10.99
N ASN A 457 6.51 -11.42 -10.32
CA ASN A 457 7.59 -12.41 -10.31
C ASN A 457 7.87 -12.98 -11.71
N ARG A 458 6.83 -13.19 -12.52
CA ARG A 458 6.98 -13.67 -13.90
C ARG A 458 7.69 -12.63 -14.77
N ILE A 459 7.31 -11.35 -14.65
CA ILE A 459 7.94 -10.23 -15.37
C ILE A 459 9.40 -10.11 -14.97
N MET A 460 9.70 -10.07 -13.66
CA MET A 460 11.08 -10.00 -13.16
C MET A 460 11.94 -11.15 -13.67
N ASN A 461 11.39 -12.36 -13.78
CA ASN A 461 12.11 -13.52 -14.32
C ASN A 461 12.39 -13.38 -15.82
N VAL A 462 11.43 -12.93 -16.64
CA VAL A 462 11.62 -12.83 -18.10
C VAL A 462 12.46 -11.62 -18.50
N THR A 463 12.53 -10.60 -17.65
CA THR A 463 13.36 -9.40 -17.84
C THR A 463 14.69 -9.46 -17.07
N HIS A 464 15.00 -10.60 -16.45
CA HIS A 464 16.22 -10.80 -15.62
C HIS A 464 16.40 -9.75 -14.50
N GLY A 465 15.28 -9.22 -13.99
CA GLY A 465 15.28 -8.20 -12.94
C GLY A 465 15.35 -6.75 -13.45
N GLU A 466 15.44 -6.52 -14.74
CA GLU A 466 15.55 -5.17 -15.32
C GLU A 466 14.18 -4.51 -15.61
N GLY A 467 13.08 -5.27 -15.54
CA GLY A 467 11.74 -4.74 -15.77
C GLY A 467 11.18 -4.03 -14.55
N VAL A 468 10.53 -2.89 -14.76
CA VAL A 468 9.72 -2.20 -13.75
C VAL A 468 8.26 -2.51 -14.04
N PHE A 469 7.52 -2.96 -13.03
CA PHE A 469 6.10 -3.33 -13.14
C PHE A 469 5.28 -2.66 -12.07
N TYR A 470 4.20 -2.04 -12.47
CA TYR A 470 3.19 -1.48 -11.57
C TYR A 470 1.80 -1.57 -12.19
N HIS A 471 0.79 -1.47 -11.35
CA HIS A 471 -0.61 -1.58 -11.75
C HIS A 471 -1.49 -0.72 -10.84
N THR A 472 -2.63 -0.30 -11.37
CA THR A 472 -3.63 0.48 -10.65
C THR A 472 -5.03 -0.01 -11.02
N PHE A 473 -5.98 0.07 -10.09
CA PHE A 473 -7.38 -0.20 -10.39
C PHE A 473 -7.88 0.80 -11.45
N LEU A 474 -8.58 0.29 -12.46
CA LEU A 474 -9.12 1.11 -13.53
C LEU A 474 -10.66 1.16 -13.47
N GLU A 475 -11.31 0.00 -13.55
CA GLU A 475 -12.76 -0.10 -13.65
C GLU A 475 -13.25 -1.52 -13.35
N TYR A 476 -14.57 -1.70 -13.23
CA TYR A 476 -15.17 -3.02 -13.29
C TYR A 476 -15.52 -3.36 -14.75
N GLY A 477 -14.85 -4.36 -15.32
CA GLY A 477 -15.06 -4.85 -16.68
C GLY A 477 -15.82 -6.18 -16.73
N PRO A 478 -16.23 -6.64 -17.91
CA PRO A 478 -16.86 -7.94 -18.07
C PRO A 478 -15.91 -9.08 -17.72
N TYR A 479 -16.46 -10.16 -17.17
CA TYR A 479 -15.68 -11.35 -16.78
C TYR A 479 -14.91 -11.94 -17.96
N ALA A 480 -13.58 -11.97 -17.88
CA ALA A 480 -12.67 -12.41 -18.96
C ALA A 480 -12.53 -13.95 -19.09
N GLY A 481 -13.37 -14.73 -18.42
CA GLY A 481 -13.27 -16.18 -18.45
C GLY A 481 -12.29 -16.76 -17.42
N GLU A 482 -11.89 -18.01 -17.59
CA GLU A 482 -10.92 -18.66 -16.69
C GLU A 482 -9.50 -18.21 -17.04
N ILE A 483 -8.78 -17.71 -16.03
CA ILE A 483 -7.37 -17.37 -16.12
C ILE A 483 -6.59 -18.52 -15.46
N GLY A 484 -5.55 -19.02 -16.14
CA GLY A 484 -4.78 -20.15 -15.67
C GLY A 484 -4.12 -19.91 -14.31
N ASN A 485 -4.28 -20.87 -13.41
CA ASN A 485 -3.59 -20.92 -12.13
C ASN A 485 -2.11 -21.33 -12.31
N ARG A 486 -1.38 -21.40 -11.19
CA ARG A 486 0.00 -21.93 -11.14
C ARG A 486 0.13 -23.23 -11.95
N GLN A 487 1.07 -23.26 -12.91
CA GLN A 487 1.27 -24.41 -13.79
C GLN A 487 2.04 -25.54 -13.08
N ASN A 488 2.95 -25.20 -12.18
CA ASN A 488 3.79 -26.14 -11.46
C ASN A 488 3.10 -26.70 -10.22
N GLY A 489 3.33 -27.99 -9.94
CA GLY A 489 2.81 -28.64 -8.74
C GLY A 489 3.63 -28.30 -7.49
N ALA A 490 3.06 -28.59 -6.31
CA ALA A 490 3.76 -28.50 -5.04
C ALA A 490 4.47 -29.80 -4.66
N MET A 491 5.62 -29.68 -3.97
CA MET A 491 6.23 -30.79 -3.22
C MET A 491 5.69 -30.77 -1.78
N ILE A 492 4.97 -31.84 -1.39
CA ILE A 492 4.25 -31.90 -0.12
C ILE A 492 4.90 -32.91 0.81
N SER A 493 5.24 -32.51 2.02
CA SER A 493 5.78 -33.44 3.03
C SER A 493 4.79 -34.54 3.38
N MET A 494 5.28 -35.79 3.45
CA MET A 494 4.53 -36.96 3.93
C MET A 494 4.82 -37.31 5.39
N THR A 495 5.78 -36.64 6.02
CA THR A 495 6.25 -36.94 7.38
C THR A 495 6.23 -35.70 8.26
N THR A 496 6.05 -35.92 9.56
CA THR A 496 6.16 -34.87 10.59
C THR A 496 7.51 -35.03 11.28
N GLU A 497 8.57 -34.54 10.62
CA GLU A 497 9.97 -34.68 11.05
C GLU A 497 10.80 -33.50 10.55
N LYS A 498 12.07 -33.41 11.01
CA LYS A 498 13.02 -32.41 10.51
C LYS A 498 13.53 -32.76 9.13
N ALA A 499 13.64 -31.78 8.26
CA ALA A 499 14.23 -31.93 6.93
C ALA A 499 15.71 -32.32 7.03
N VAL A 500 16.13 -33.31 6.25
CA VAL A 500 17.51 -33.82 6.25
C VAL A 500 18.20 -33.45 4.94
N ALA A 501 19.46 -32.96 5.02
CA ALA A 501 20.24 -32.52 3.86
C ALA A 501 20.30 -33.57 2.73
N TYR A 502 20.42 -34.85 3.06
CA TYR A 502 20.44 -35.94 2.07
C TYR A 502 19.15 -36.05 1.26
N ALA A 503 17.99 -35.92 1.95
CA ALA A 503 16.69 -35.96 1.27
C ALA A 503 16.51 -34.73 0.38
N LEU A 504 16.83 -33.53 0.91
CA LEU A 504 16.75 -32.27 0.17
C LEU A 504 17.65 -32.26 -1.07
N GLY A 505 18.86 -32.81 -0.98
CA GLY A 505 19.78 -32.95 -2.12
C GLY A 505 19.18 -33.78 -3.27
N THR A 506 18.39 -34.79 -2.96
CA THR A 506 17.69 -35.58 -4.00
C THR A 506 16.46 -34.86 -4.55
N LEU A 507 15.80 -34.03 -3.72
CA LEU A 507 14.57 -33.34 -4.10
C LEU A 507 14.84 -32.09 -4.94
N GLN A 508 15.98 -31.41 -4.74
CA GLN A 508 16.34 -30.22 -5.54
C GLN A 508 16.47 -30.52 -7.05
N GLU A 509 16.76 -31.77 -7.45
CA GLU A 509 16.75 -32.19 -8.86
C GLU A 509 15.35 -32.18 -9.49
N ARG A 510 14.29 -32.14 -8.66
CA ARG A 510 12.90 -32.21 -9.10
C ARG A 510 12.17 -30.90 -9.05
N GLY A 511 12.81 -29.86 -8.48
CA GLY A 511 12.25 -28.51 -8.38
C GLY A 511 12.93 -27.66 -7.33
N GLN A 512 12.34 -26.51 -7.02
CA GLN A 512 12.88 -25.53 -6.09
C GLN A 512 12.40 -25.81 -4.67
N LEU A 513 13.31 -25.83 -3.71
CA LEU A 513 12.98 -26.06 -2.30
C LEU A 513 12.63 -24.74 -1.58
N PHE A 514 11.79 -24.86 -0.52
CA PHE A 514 11.36 -23.77 0.35
C PHE A 514 11.86 -23.93 1.79
N VAL A 515 12.50 -25.04 2.11
CA VAL A 515 12.95 -25.37 3.47
C VAL A 515 14.44 -25.71 3.47
N GLU A 516 15.09 -25.39 4.58
CA GLU A 516 16.50 -25.69 4.86
C GLU A 516 16.64 -27.02 5.62
N PRO A 517 17.83 -27.62 5.64
CA PRO A 517 18.13 -28.74 6.53
C PRO A 517 17.91 -28.36 8.00
N GLY A 518 17.23 -29.23 8.73
CA GLY A 518 16.88 -28.99 10.15
C GLY A 518 15.55 -28.29 10.38
N THR A 519 14.90 -27.77 9.32
CA THR A 519 13.55 -27.18 9.42
C THR A 519 12.56 -28.23 9.88
N GLU A 520 11.77 -27.92 10.90
CA GLU A 520 10.64 -28.76 11.36
C GLU A 520 9.51 -28.68 10.37
N CYS A 521 9.13 -29.82 9.82
CA CYS A 521 8.06 -29.94 8.86
C CYS A 521 7.01 -30.91 9.38
N TYR A 522 5.82 -30.86 8.80
CA TYR A 522 4.72 -31.76 9.14
C TYR A 522 4.03 -32.30 7.88
N GLU A 523 3.27 -33.39 8.02
CA GLU A 523 2.48 -33.96 6.91
C GLU A 523 1.55 -32.89 6.33
N GLY A 524 1.59 -32.69 5.02
CA GLY A 524 0.78 -31.69 4.31
C GLY A 524 1.42 -30.31 4.16
N MET A 525 2.57 -30.06 4.80
CA MET A 525 3.35 -28.84 4.58
C MET A 525 3.96 -28.84 3.18
N ILE A 526 3.93 -27.69 2.48
CA ILE A 526 4.56 -27.51 1.18
C ILE A 526 6.02 -27.15 1.40
N VAL A 527 6.91 -27.98 0.89
CA VAL A 527 8.37 -27.89 1.13
C VAL A 527 9.15 -27.50 -0.13
N GLY A 528 8.44 -27.32 -1.26
CA GLY A 528 9.04 -26.89 -2.52
C GLY A 528 8.04 -26.86 -3.67
N GLU A 529 8.49 -26.30 -4.79
CA GLU A 529 7.79 -26.29 -6.07
C GLU A 529 8.38 -27.36 -7.00
N ARG A 530 7.53 -28.13 -7.62
CA ARG A 530 7.91 -29.14 -8.60
C ARG A 530 8.13 -28.48 -9.97
N SER A 531 9.12 -28.94 -10.74
CA SER A 531 9.38 -28.45 -12.11
C SER A 531 8.32 -28.91 -13.15
N LYS A 532 7.32 -29.70 -12.74
CA LYS A 532 6.24 -30.25 -13.61
C LYS A 532 4.89 -30.01 -12.98
N ALA A 533 3.87 -30.02 -13.79
CA ALA A 533 2.49 -29.96 -13.33
C ALA A 533 2.12 -31.13 -12.39
N GLY A 534 1.20 -30.85 -11.47
CA GLY A 534 0.67 -31.80 -10.49
C GLY A 534 1.54 -31.95 -9.25
N ASP A 535 0.90 -32.07 -8.11
CA ASP A 535 1.54 -32.19 -6.80
C ASP A 535 2.30 -33.51 -6.62
N MET A 536 3.35 -33.46 -5.82
CA MET A 536 4.18 -34.61 -5.49
C MET A 536 4.37 -34.72 -3.98
N VAL A 537 3.98 -35.86 -3.42
CA VAL A 537 4.24 -36.17 -2.00
C VAL A 537 5.68 -36.68 -1.85
N VAL A 538 6.44 -36.09 -0.92
CA VAL A 538 7.87 -36.30 -0.75
C VAL A 538 8.24 -36.66 0.69
N ASN A 539 9.27 -37.48 0.86
CA ASN A 539 9.86 -37.77 2.16
C ASN A 539 11.09 -36.89 2.38
N ILE A 540 10.97 -35.90 3.27
CA ILE A 540 12.04 -34.93 3.60
C ILE A 540 13.01 -35.43 4.67
N ALA A 541 12.66 -36.51 5.37
CA ALA A 541 13.43 -37.05 6.49
C ALA A 541 14.22 -38.32 6.10
N ARG A 542 14.26 -38.66 4.80
CA ARG A 542 14.99 -39.83 4.32
C ARG A 542 16.47 -39.67 4.58
N THR A 543 17.03 -40.56 5.41
CA THR A 543 18.46 -40.67 5.69
C THR A 543 19.16 -41.59 4.69
N LYS A 544 20.48 -41.41 4.52
CA LYS A 544 21.30 -42.32 3.74
C LYS A 544 21.35 -43.69 4.41
N ASN A 545 21.03 -44.75 3.69
CA ASN A 545 21.23 -46.12 4.21
C ASN A 545 22.73 -46.36 4.46
N LEU A 546 23.10 -46.68 5.68
CA LEU A 546 24.45 -47.06 6.04
C LEU A 546 24.71 -48.46 5.45
N GLY A 547 25.40 -48.53 4.33
CA GLY A 547 25.91 -49.79 3.80
C GLY A 547 27.18 -50.23 4.55
N ASN A 548 27.35 -51.56 4.73
CA ASN A 548 28.50 -52.15 5.43
C ASN A 548 29.86 -52.01 4.67
N GLN A 549 29.90 -51.36 3.53
CA GLN A 549 31.13 -51.08 2.79
C GLN A 549 31.60 -49.64 3.02
N ARG A 550 32.71 -49.48 3.73
CA ARG A 550 33.46 -48.24 3.80
C ARG A 550 34.16 -48.01 2.44
N SER A 551 33.53 -47.24 1.55
CA SER A 551 34.24 -46.67 0.41
C SER A 551 34.81 -45.31 0.85
N SER A 552 36.11 -45.10 0.64
CA SER A 552 36.84 -43.88 0.99
C SER A 552 36.42 -42.62 0.21
N THR A 553 35.45 -42.75 -0.67
CA THR A 553 34.87 -41.66 -1.52
C THR A 553 33.47 -41.25 -1.11
N SER A 554 32.98 -41.61 0.08
CA SER A 554 31.56 -41.48 0.43
C SER A 554 31.16 -40.21 1.17
N ASP A 555 32.06 -39.32 1.48
CA ASP A 555 31.76 -38.04 2.14
C ASP A 555 31.69 -36.87 1.14
N ILE A 556 30.95 -37.07 0.03
CA ILE A 556 30.59 -35.93 -0.81
C ILE A 556 29.58 -35.10 0.00
N SER A 557 30.01 -33.92 0.42
CA SER A 557 29.12 -32.94 1.02
C SER A 557 28.00 -32.63 0.03
N VAL A 558 26.76 -32.80 0.45
CA VAL A 558 25.60 -32.46 -0.38
C VAL A 558 25.57 -30.94 -0.53
N GLN A 559 25.86 -30.45 -1.73
CA GLN A 559 25.67 -29.02 -2.04
C GLN A 559 24.18 -28.77 -2.27
N LEU A 560 23.61 -27.94 -1.45
CA LEU A 560 22.21 -27.50 -1.59
C LEU A 560 22.19 -26.08 -2.16
N VAL A 561 21.31 -25.88 -3.13
CA VAL A 561 20.95 -24.55 -3.59
C VAL A 561 20.14 -23.87 -2.48
N PRO A 562 20.38 -22.58 -2.17
CA PRO A 562 19.58 -21.85 -1.20
C PRO A 562 18.08 -21.99 -1.48
N PRO A 563 17.26 -22.28 -0.48
CA PRO A 563 15.82 -22.38 -0.68
C PRO A 563 15.23 -21.02 -1.03
N ARG A 564 14.12 -21.02 -1.76
CA ARG A 564 13.34 -19.82 -1.96
C ARG A 564 12.62 -19.47 -0.66
N THR A 565 12.84 -18.27 -0.17
CA THR A 565 12.09 -17.65 0.91
C THR A 565 10.98 -16.78 0.32
N PHE A 566 9.83 -16.73 0.98
CA PHE A 566 8.70 -15.92 0.55
C PHE A 566 8.50 -14.73 1.48
N SER A 567 8.27 -13.56 0.91
CA SER A 567 7.57 -12.50 1.63
C SER A 567 6.11 -12.91 1.86
N LEU A 568 5.39 -12.17 2.68
CA LEU A 568 3.98 -12.47 2.93
C LEU A 568 3.15 -12.33 1.65
N GLU A 569 3.38 -11.26 0.88
CA GLU A 569 2.72 -10.99 -0.40
C GLU A 569 3.00 -12.11 -1.40
N GLU A 570 4.26 -12.49 -1.56
CA GLU A 570 4.64 -13.59 -2.46
C GLU A 570 3.99 -14.93 -2.08
N ALA A 571 3.86 -15.19 -0.78
CA ALA A 571 3.20 -16.40 -0.29
C ALA A 571 1.71 -16.42 -0.65
N LEU A 572 1.01 -15.28 -0.49
CA LEU A 572 -0.40 -15.11 -0.84
C LEU A 572 -0.66 -15.25 -2.34
N GLU A 573 0.23 -14.71 -3.17
CA GLU A 573 0.15 -14.82 -4.62
C GLU A 573 0.46 -16.25 -5.12
N TYR A 574 1.33 -16.97 -4.41
CA TYR A 574 1.81 -18.29 -4.80
C TYR A 574 0.79 -19.40 -4.58
N ILE A 575 0.01 -19.36 -3.49
CA ILE A 575 -0.86 -20.46 -3.08
C ILE A 575 -2.01 -20.72 -4.05
N ALA A 576 -2.40 -22.00 -4.16
CA ALA A 576 -3.58 -22.46 -4.88
C ALA A 576 -4.83 -22.46 -3.98
N ASP A 577 -6.02 -22.71 -4.55
CA ASP A 577 -7.30 -22.65 -3.82
C ASP A 577 -7.42 -23.72 -2.71
N ASP A 578 -6.68 -24.83 -2.83
CA ASP A 578 -6.62 -25.91 -1.84
C ASP A 578 -5.46 -25.76 -0.84
N GLU A 579 -4.78 -24.61 -0.86
CA GLU A 579 -3.62 -24.31 -0.03
C GLU A 579 -3.92 -23.17 0.95
N LEU A 580 -3.11 -23.07 1.99
CA LEU A 580 -3.17 -22.04 3.02
C LEU A 580 -1.78 -21.52 3.31
N VAL A 581 -1.71 -20.24 3.68
CA VAL A 581 -0.52 -19.65 4.31
C VAL A 581 -0.71 -19.67 5.82
N GLU A 582 0.19 -20.31 6.52
CA GLU A 582 0.31 -20.27 7.97
C GLU A 582 1.24 -19.12 8.35
N ILE A 583 0.75 -18.19 9.14
CA ILE A 583 1.43 -16.96 9.54
C ILE A 583 1.67 -17.00 11.04
N THR A 584 2.94 -16.87 11.42
CA THR A 584 3.37 -16.84 12.82
C THR A 584 4.37 -15.70 13.03
N PRO A 585 4.64 -15.26 14.26
CA PRO A 585 5.64 -14.22 14.53
C PRO A 585 7.02 -14.48 13.90
N LYS A 586 7.41 -15.76 13.78
CA LYS A 586 8.74 -16.14 13.32
C LYS A 586 8.78 -16.73 11.91
N ASN A 587 7.67 -17.30 11.43
CA ASN A 587 7.66 -18.09 10.21
C ASN A 587 6.43 -17.81 9.34
N ILE A 588 6.63 -17.91 8.02
CA ILE A 588 5.58 -18.00 7.02
C ILE A 588 5.72 -19.38 6.38
N ARG A 589 4.68 -20.23 6.48
CA ARG A 589 4.70 -21.61 5.98
C ARG A 589 3.54 -21.82 5.03
N LEU A 590 3.78 -22.56 3.95
CA LEU A 590 2.75 -22.95 3.00
C LEU A 590 2.29 -24.38 3.32
N ARG A 591 0.99 -24.64 3.25
CA ARG A 591 0.43 -25.95 3.54
C ARG A 591 -0.80 -26.27 2.70
N LYS A 592 -1.10 -27.53 2.56
CA LYS A 592 -2.41 -27.94 2.03
C LYS A 592 -3.50 -27.76 3.10
N ARG A 593 -4.70 -27.38 2.66
CA ARG A 593 -5.89 -27.28 3.54
C ARG A 593 -6.18 -28.63 4.21
N LEU A 594 -6.16 -29.72 3.45
CA LEU A 594 -6.23 -31.08 3.96
C LEU A 594 -4.83 -31.67 4.10
N LEU A 595 -4.37 -31.85 5.34
CA LEU A 595 -3.01 -32.31 5.62
C LEU A 595 -2.77 -33.74 5.18
N ASN A 596 -3.74 -34.65 5.44
CA ASN A 596 -3.59 -36.06 5.15
C ASN A 596 -3.73 -36.37 3.65
N ALA A 597 -2.78 -37.12 3.09
CA ALA A 597 -2.77 -37.48 1.67
C ALA A 597 -3.99 -38.29 1.21
N THR A 598 -4.54 -39.12 2.10
CA THR A 598 -5.73 -39.92 1.80
C THR A 598 -6.99 -39.06 1.69
N ASP A 599 -7.10 -38.03 2.54
CA ASP A 599 -8.24 -37.14 2.53
C ASP A 599 -8.20 -36.19 1.33
N ARG A 600 -7.00 -35.74 0.92
CA ARG A 600 -6.82 -35.01 -0.35
C ARG A 600 -7.30 -35.86 -1.56
N LYS A 601 -6.91 -37.13 -1.62
CA LYS A 601 -7.37 -38.01 -2.70
C LYS A 601 -8.89 -38.21 -2.69
N LYS A 602 -9.50 -38.42 -1.52
CA LYS A 602 -10.97 -38.52 -1.40
C LYS A 602 -11.67 -37.23 -1.86
N ALA A 603 -11.15 -36.08 -1.48
CA ALA A 603 -11.69 -34.79 -1.89
C ALA A 603 -11.57 -34.59 -3.41
N ALA A 604 -10.43 -34.91 -4.03
CA ALA A 604 -10.23 -34.83 -5.47
C ALA A 604 -11.19 -35.75 -6.25
N VAL A 605 -11.44 -36.97 -5.76
CA VAL A 605 -12.43 -37.89 -6.36
C VAL A 605 -13.85 -37.34 -6.25
N ARG A 606 -14.22 -36.74 -5.11
CA ARG A 606 -15.54 -36.12 -4.92
C ARG A 606 -15.74 -34.90 -5.84
N ALA A 607 -14.69 -34.12 -6.07
CA ALA A 607 -14.70 -32.97 -6.99
C ALA A 607 -14.66 -33.37 -8.48
N GLY A 608 -14.60 -34.68 -8.81
CA GLY A 608 -14.55 -35.16 -10.20
C GLY A 608 -13.21 -34.88 -10.92
N GLN A 609 -12.18 -34.49 -10.19
CA GLN A 609 -10.84 -34.15 -10.76
C GLN A 609 -9.98 -35.39 -11.04
N VAL A 610 -10.36 -36.58 -10.46
CA VAL A 610 -9.66 -37.86 -10.66
C VAL A 610 -10.69 -38.94 -10.92
N ASN A 611 -10.58 -39.64 -12.03
CA ASN A 611 -11.38 -40.83 -12.31
C ASN A 611 -11.06 -41.93 -11.26
N LYS A 612 -12.08 -42.68 -10.85
CA LYS A 612 -12.00 -43.78 -9.86
C LYS A 612 -10.94 -44.82 -10.18
#